data_1af9c8e5b86a55da40cd05a159bcdefe
#
_entry.id   1af9c8e5b86a55da40cd05a159bcdefe
#
_cell.length_a   1.000
_cell.length_b   1.000
_cell.length_c   1.000
_cell.angle_alpha   90.00
_cell.angle_beta   90.00
_cell.angle_gamma   90.00
#
_symmetry.space_group_name_H-M   'P 1'
#
loop_
_entity.id
_entity.type
_entity.pdbx_description
1 polymer ?
#
loop_
_entity_poly.entity_id
_entity_poly.type
_entity_poly.pdbx_seq_one_letter_code
_entity_poly.pdbx_strand_id
1 'polypeptide(L)'
;MEIMVVLTIVGLTAAVAALALPDGGAAARQEAERLGARLLAARDHALFTQSETAAVIDADGYRFEARGADGEWAGVDARSLKPRRFEDVTASAASALPLRVRFDAVGLSDPVRIRLTGAGGRPASVQVDGSGDVRVAE
;
A
#
# COMPACT_ATOMS: atom_id res chain seq x y z
N MET A 1 7.32 -26.00 -46.12
CA MET A 1 8.45 -25.83 -45.18
C MET A 1 8.49 -24.43 -44.62
N GLU A 2 8.26 -23.41 -45.39
CA GLU A 2 8.23 -21.98 -44.93
C GLU A 2 7.13 -21.67 -43.90
N ILE A 3 5.96 -22.29 -44.01
CA ILE A 3 4.84 -22.09 -43.08
C ILE A 3 5.18 -22.55 -41.67
N MET A 4 5.95 -23.61 -41.49
CA MET A 4 6.35 -24.10 -40.18
C MET A 4 7.31 -23.12 -39.45
N VAL A 5 8.19 -22.48 -40.19
CA VAL A 5 9.13 -21.48 -39.62
C VAL A 5 8.34 -20.25 -39.19
N VAL A 6 7.41 -19.77 -40.00
CA VAL A 6 6.56 -18.62 -39.66
C VAL A 6 5.71 -18.91 -38.44
N LEU A 7 5.08 -20.09 -38.35
CA LEU A 7 4.30 -20.48 -37.16
C LEU A 7 5.15 -20.60 -35.91
N THR A 8 6.39 -21.07 -36.03
CA THR A 8 7.31 -21.17 -34.90
C THR A 8 7.70 -19.75 -34.37
N ILE A 9 8.00 -18.83 -35.31
CA ILE A 9 8.32 -17.43 -34.93
C ILE A 9 7.12 -16.72 -34.31
N VAL A 10 5.91 -16.90 -34.89
CA VAL A 10 4.69 -16.31 -34.32
C VAL A 10 4.36 -16.93 -32.97
N GLY A 11 4.53 -18.24 -32.79
CA GLY A 11 4.35 -18.90 -31.50
C GLY A 11 5.36 -18.41 -30.44
N LEU A 12 6.62 -18.23 -30.82
CA LEU A 12 7.66 -17.74 -29.91
C LEU A 12 7.43 -16.27 -29.51
N THR A 13 7.06 -15.41 -30.47
CA THR A 13 6.74 -14.01 -30.17
C THR A 13 5.49 -13.86 -29.32
N ALA A 14 4.46 -14.69 -29.54
CA ALA A 14 3.26 -14.72 -28.70
C ALA A 14 3.57 -15.17 -27.27
N ALA A 15 4.46 -16.15 -27.09
CA ALA A 15 4.89 -16.62 -25.78
C ALA A 15 5.67 -15.55 -25.01
N VAL A 16 6.55 -14.83 -25.67
CA VAL A 16 7.31 -13.70 -25.06
C VAL A 16 6.36 -12.56 -24.70
N ALA A 17 5.38 -12.24 -25.57
CA ALA A 17 4.39 -11.21 -25.29
C ALA A 17 3.49 -11.57 -24.09
N ALA A 18 3.13 -12.85 -23.93
CA ALA A 18 2.35 -13.32 -22.79
C ALA A 18 3.11 -13.23 -21.46
N LEU A 19 4.43 -13.42 -21.48
CA LEU A 19 5.30 -13.24 -20.31
C LEU A 19 5.56 -11.77 -19.95
N ALA A 20 5.40 -10.86 -20.92
CA ALA A 20 5.62 -9.43 -20.72
C ALA A 20 4.35 -8.69 -20.25
N LEU A 21 3.20 -9.35 -20.15
CA LEU A 21 1.98 -8.74 -19.61
C LEU A 21 2.19 -8.47 -18.11
N PRO A 22 2.07 -7.21 -17.65
CA PRO A 22 2.16 -6.90 -16.25
C PRO A 22 1.09 -7.69 -15.48
N ASP A 23 1.51 -8.47 -14.50
CA ASP A 23 0.59 -9.14 -13.59
C ASP A 23 -0.02 -8.04 -12.69
N GLY A 24 -1.21 -7.53 -13.05
CA GLY A 24 -1.86 -6.42 -12.33
C GLY A 24 -2.12 -6.74 -10.85
N GLY A 25 -2.14 -8.04 -10.50
CA GLY A 25 -2.17 -8.51 -9.13
C GLY A 25 -0.83 -8.32 -8.41
N ALA A 26 0.30 -8.45 -9.11
CA ALA A 26 1.62 -8.26 -8.54
C ALA A 26 1.86 -6.82 -8.11
N ALA A 27 1.43 -5.83 -8.89
CA ALA A 27 1.54 -4.41 -8.53
C ALA A 27 0.73 -4.07 -7.27
N ALA A 28 -0.52 -4.51 -7.20
CA ALA A 28 -1.38 -4.30 -6.03
C ALA A 28 -0.80 -4.94 -4.77
N ARG A 29 -0.29 -6.16 -4.88
CA ARG A 29 0.35 -6.87 -3.77
C ARG A 29 1.62 -6.16 -3.31
N GLN A 30 2.49 -5.76 -4.23
CA GLN A 30 3.73 -5.06 -3.90
C GLN A 30 3.46 -3.73 -3.20
N GLU A 31 2.48 -2.95 -3.67
CA GLU A 31 2.08 -1.71 -3.01
C GLU A 31 1.42 -1.97 -1.65
N ALA A 32 0.65 -3.04 -1.51
CA ALA A 32 0.08 -3.45 -0.22
C ALA A 32 1.18 -3.83 0.79
N GLU A 33 2.19 -4.58 0.37
CA GLU A 33 3.34 -4.94 1.21
C GLU A 33 4.14 -3.70 1.63
N ARG A 34 4.36 -2.76 0.70
CA ARG A 34 5.02 -1.48 1.00
C ARG A 34 4.22 -0.63 1.97
N LEU A 35 2.92 -0.49 1.75
CA LEU A 35 2.03 0.25 2.65
C LEU A 35 2.00 -0.41 4.04
N GLY A 36 1.89 -1.74 4.10
CA GLY A 36 1.92 -2.49 5.35
C GLY A 36 3.19 -2.25 6.16
N ALA A 37 4.35 -2.32 5.51
CA ALA A 37 5.63 -2.03 6.15
C ALA A 37 5.72 -0.59 6.68
N ARG A 38 5.15 0.36 5.95
CA ARG A 38 5.10 1.77 6.35
C ARG A 38 4.14 2.03 7.49
N LEU A 39 3.02 1.32 7.54
CA LEU A 39 2.09 1.39 8.67
C LEU A 39 2.72 0.83 9.94
N LEU A 40 3.48 -0.26 9.85
CA LEU A 40 4.26 -0.77 10.99
C LEU A 40 5.31 0.25 11.44
N ALA A 41 6.00 0.90 10.51
CA ALA A 41 6.96 1.96 10.84
C ALA A 41 6.28 3.16 11.53
N ALA A 42 5.05 3.51 11.16
CA ALA A 42 4.26 4.55 11.82
C ALA A 42 3.88 4.14 13.24
N ARG A 43 3.48 2.88 13.45
CA ARG A 43 3.25 2.33 14.79
C ARG A 43 4.49 2.38 15.66
N ASP A 44 5.63 1.92 15.13
CA ASP A 44 6.90 1.96 15.85
C ASP A 44 7.30 3.40 16.21
N HIS A 45 7.07 4.34 15.30
CA HIS A 45 7.30 5.75 15.56
C HIS A 45 6.43 6.28 16.72
N ALA A 46 5.13 5.91 16.73
CA ALA A 46 4.21 6.28 17.81
C ALA A 46 4.67 5.73 19.17
N LEU A 47 5.09 4.48 19.21
CA LEU A 47 5.64 3.82 20.40
C LEU A 47 6.93 4.50 20.87
N PHE A 48 7.84 4.78 19.95
CA PHE A 48 9.14 5.37 20.27
C PHE A 48 9.04 6.82 20.77
N THR A 49 8.19 7.62 20.11
CA THR A 49 7.98 9.03 20.47
C THR A 49 6.93 9.24 21.56
N GLN A 50 6.20 8.17 21.92
CA GLN A 50 5.06 8.20 22.85
C GLN A 50 4.01 9.26 22.46
N SER A 51 3.81 9.43 21.15
CA SER A 51 2.86 10.36 20.58
C SER A 51 2.03 9.70 19.49
N GLU A 52 0.80 10.18 19.33
CA GLU A 52 -0.06 9.68 18.26
C GLU A 52 0.58 9.93 16.89
N THR A 53 0.61 8.90 16.07
CA THR A 53 1.06 8.95 14.67
C THR A 53 -0.06 8.45 13.77
N ALA A 54 -0.28 9.12 12.66
CA ALA A 54 -1.33 8.74 11.72
C ALA A 54 -0.78 8.62 10.29
N ALA A 55 -1.28 7.62 9.58
CA ALA A 55 -1.19 7.55 8.13
C ALA A 55 -2.47 8.14 7.53
N VAL A 56 -2.33 9.11 6.66
CA VAL A 56 -3.44 9.68 5.87
C VAL A 56 -3.36 9.09 4.48
N ILE A 57 -4.37 8.32 4.11
CA ILE A 57 -4.39 7.54 2.87
C ILE A 57 -5.42 8.16 1.94
N ASP A 58 -4.96 8.58 0.79
CA ASP A 58 -5.75 9.06 -0.34
C ASP A 58 -5.89 7.97 -1.41
N ALA A 59 -6.68 8.23 -2.43
CA ALA A 59 -6.87 7.28 -3.53
C ALA A 59 -5.56 6.96 -4.29
N ASP A 60 -4.66 7.92 -4.38
CA ASP A 60 -3.44 7.86 -5.19
C ASP A 60 -2.12 7.85 -4.38
N GLY A 61 -2.22 7.85 -3.05
CA GLY A 61 -1.02 7.87 -2.21
C GLY A 61 -1.30 7.96 -0.72
N TYR A 62 -0.25 8.19 0.04
CA TYR A 62 -0.35 8.33 1.49
C TYR A 62 0.76 9.22 2.05
N ARG A 63 0.49 9.80 3.22
CA ARG A 63 1.42 10.60 4.01
C ARG A 63 1.28 10.27 5.49
N PHE A 64 2.27 10.66 6.26
CA PHE A 64 2.28 10.44 7.70
C PHE A 64 2.33 11.75 8.47
N GLU A 65 1.61 11.79 9.57
CA GLU A 65 1.53 12.92 10.48
C GLU A 65 1.70 12.41 11.91
N ALA A 66 2.33 13.21 12.75
CA ALA A 66 2.42 12.96 14.18
C ALA A 66 1.79 14.11 14.95
N ARG A 67 1.20 13.79 16.09
CA ARG A 67 0.62 14.80 16.97
C ARG A 67 1.71 15.41 17.86
N GLY A 68 1.90 16.71 17.75
CA GLY A 68 2.83 17.46 18.58
C GLY A 68 2.35 17.63 20.01
N ALA A 69 3.23 18.12 20.88
CA ALA A 69 2.91 18.45 22.28
C ALA A 69 1.83 19.53 22.41
N ASP A 70 1.68 20.39 21.39
CA ASP A 70 0.62 21.39 21.25
C ASP A 70 -0.75 20.81 20.83
N GLY A 71 -0.81 19.51 20.54
CA GLY A 71 -2.00 18.84 20.08
C GLY A 71 -2.27 18.96 18.57
N GLU A 72 -1.43 19.66 17.84
CA GLU A 72 -1.55 19.82 16.38
C GLU A 72 -0.86 18.69 15.62
N TRP A 73 -1.45 18.34 14.47
CA TRP A 73 -0.88 17.35 13.57
C TRP A 73 0.12 18.01 12.62
N ALA A 74 1.30 17.42 12.51
CA ALA A 74 2.35 17.88 11.60
C ALA A 74 2.99 16.71 10.87
N GLY A 75 3.52 16.96 9.67
CA GLY A 75 4.25 15.95 8.91
C GLY A 75 5.45 15.41 9.68
N VAL A 76 5.72 14.12 9.50
CA VAL A 76 6.84 13.43 10.18
C VAL A 76 8.09 13.53 9.32
N ASP A 77 9.16 14.08 9.87
CA ASP A 77 10.47 14.13 9.23
C ASP A 77 11.30 12.88 9.58
N ALA A 78 10.86 11.74 9.06
CA ALA A 78 11.57 10.48 9.17
C ALA A 78 11.66 9.81 7.78
N ARG A 79 12.81 9.21 7.46
CA ARG A 79 13.02 8.57 6.14
C ARG A 79 12.00 7.48 5.83
N SER A 80 11.63 6.69 6.84
CA SER A 80 10.65 5.61 6.72
C SER A 80 9.20 6.10 6.57
N LEU A 81 8.93 7.38 6.86
CA LEU A 81 7.58 7.96 6.89
C LEU A 81 7.39 9.10 5.89
N LYS A 82 8.21 9.18 4.85
CA LYS A 82 8.02 10.15 3.78
C LYS A 82 6.75 9.88 2.99
N PRO A 83 6.05 10.93 2.54
CA PRO A 83 4.90 10.79 1.64
C PRO A 83 5.26 10.01 0.39
N ARG A 84 4.32 9.21 -0.10
CA ARG A 84 4.50 8.41 -1.31
C ARG A 84 3.20 8.34 -2.10
N ARG A 85 3.33 8.35 -3.42
CA ARG A 85 2.25 7.99 -4.34
C ARG A 85 2.28 6.49 -4.62
N PHE A 86 1.11 5.93 -4.84
CA PHE A 86 0.99 4.56 -5.34
C PHE A 86 1.47 4.50 -6.80
N GLU A 87 2.05 3.36 -7.16
CA GLU A 87 2.46 3.07 -8.55
C GLU A 87 1.43 2.11 -9.16
N ASP A 88 0.73 2.56 -10.20
CA ASP A 88 -0.24 1.77 -10.97
C ASP A 88 -1.39 1.13 -10.17
N VAL A 89 -1.67 1.63 -8.99
CA VAL A 89 -2.78 1.18 -8.16
C VAL A 89 -3.57 2.35 -7.57
N THR A 90 -4.82 2.08 -7.21
CA THR A 90 -5.70 3.01 -6.53
C THR A 90 -6.18 2.40 -5.22
N ALA A 91 -6.17 3.20 -4.15
CA ALA A 91 -6.69 2.79 -2.86
C ALA A 91 -8.19 3.04 -2.74
N SER A 92 -8.86 2.16 -2.02
CA SER A 92 -10.24 2.31 -1.57
C SER A 92 -10.42 1.74 -0.17
N ALA A 93 -11.40 2.22 0.57
CA ALA A 93 -11.74 1.73 1.89
C ALA A 93 -13.26 1.71 2.08
N ALA A 94 -13.73 1.06 3.12
CA ALA A 94 -15.16 1.05 3.47
C ALA A 94 -15.67 2.44 3.88
N SER A 95 -14.80 3.26 4.47
CA SER A 95 -15.03 4.67 4.74
C SER A 95 -14.54 5.55 3.60
N ALA A 96 -15.05 6.78 3.53
CA ALA A 96 -14.61 7.74 2.51
C ALA A 96 -13.12 8.08 2.66
N LEU A 97 -12.45 8.30 1.52
CA LEU A 97 -11.11 8.85 1.49
C LEU A 97 -11.15 10.39 1.57
N PRO A 98 -10.14 11.04 2.18
CA PRO A 98 -8.95 10.46 2.78
C PRO A 98 -9.25 9.71 4.08
N LEU A 99 -8.59 8.57 4.28
CA LEU A 99 -8.72 7.74 5.47
C LEU A 99 -7.54 7.99 6.40
N ARG A 100 -7.83 8.27 7.67
CA ARG A 100 -6.81 8.43 8.70
C ARG A 100 -6.71 7.16 9.54
N VAL A 101 -5.57 6.48 9.45
CA VAL A 101 -5.22 5.32 10.29
C VAL A 101 -4.34 5.83 11.43
N ARG A 102 -4.86 5.84 12.65
CA ARG A 102 -4.15 6.36 13.82
C ARG A 102 -3.56 5.23 14.65
N PHE A 103 -2.34 5.46 15.11
CA PHE A 103 -1.70 4.66 16.14
C PHE A 103 -1.49 5.54 17.36
N ASP A 104 -1.97 5.12 18.51
CA ASP A 104 -1.75 5.83 19.75
C ASP A 104 -0.34 5.59 20.33
N ALA A 105 -0.03 6.25 21.45
CA ALA A 105 1.27 6.16 22.10
C ALA A 105 1.63 4.75 22.63
N VAL A 106 0.66 3.83 22.70
CA VAL A 106 0.86 2.43 23.08
C VAL A 106 0.74 1.47 21.90
N GLY A 107 0.58 2.01 20.69
CA GLY A 107 0.56 1.24 19.44
C GLY A 107 -0.78 0.64 19.07
N LEU A 108 -1.86 1.00 19.74
CA LEU A 108 -3.22 0.59 19.39
C LEU A 108 -3.75 1.41 18.22
N SER A 109 -4.65 0.82 17.45
CA SER A 109 -5.27 1.46 16.29
C SER A 109 -6.77 1.15 16.21
N ASP A 110 -7.50 1.97 15.48
CA ASP A 110 -8.84 1.57 15.05
C ASP A 110 -8.74 0.52 13.93
N PRO A 111 -9.55 -0.55 13.99
CA PRO A 111 -9.54 -1.56 12.93
C PRO A 111 -9.90 -0.96 11.57
N VAL A 112 -9.09 -1.22 10.55
CA VAL A 112 -9.32 -0.69 9.22
C VAL A 112 -8.85 -1.67 8.14
N ARG A 113 -9.52 -1.63 7.00
CA ARG A 113 -9.12 -2.37 5.80
C ARG A 113 -9.01 -1.42 4.62
N ILE A 114 -7.84 -1.43 3.98
CA ILE A 114 -7.53 -0.66 2.80
C ILE A 114 -7.37 -1.64 1.64
N ARG A 115 -8.09 -1.42 0.55
CA ARG A 115 -8.00 -2.22 -0.66
C ARG A 115 -7.20 -1.46 -1.70
N LEU A 116 -6.22 -2.11 -2.30
CA LEU A 116 -5.44 -1.59 -3.41
C LEU A 116 -5.80 -2.37 -4.67
N THR A 117 -6.17 -1.66 -5.73
CA THR A 117 -6.58 -2.24 -7.00
C THR A 117 -5.73 -1.68 -8.12
N GLY A 118 -5.05 -2.55 -8.84
CA GLY A 118 -4.30 -2.21 -10.05
C GLY A 118 -5.12 -2.38 -11.33
N ALA A 119 -4.62 -1.87 -12.44
CA ALA A 119 -5.26 -1.99 -13.74
C ALA A 119 -5.35 -3.47 -14.19
N GLY A 120 -6.57 -4.00 -14.21
CA GLY A 120 -6.87 -5.35 -14.74
C GLY A 120 -6.43 -6.51 -13.83
N GLY A 121 -6.05 -6.24 -12.58
CA GLY A 121 -5.51 -7.25 -11.68
C GLY A 121 -6.40 -7.59 -10.49
N ARG A 122 -5.93 -8.57 -9.72
CA ARG A 122 -6.54 -8.93 -8.45
C ARG A 122 -6.24 -7.84 -7.42
N PRO A 123 -7.23 -7.42 -6.62
CA PRO A 123 -6.98 -6.47 -5.55
C PRO A 123 -6.17 -7.12 -4.43
N ALA A 124 -5.33 -6.33 -3.77
CA ALA A 124 -4.71 -6.70 -2.51
C ALA A 124 -5.28 -5.82 -1.39
N SER A 125 -5.25 -6.28 -0.16
CA SER A 125 -5.74 -5.53 0.98
C SER A 125 -4.74 -5.46 2.11
N VAL A 126 -4.70 -4.32 2.78
CA VAL A 126 -3.96 -4.12 4.02
C VAL A 126 -4.98 -3.98 5.14
N GLN A 127 -4.83 -4.79 6.18
CA GLN A 127 -5.69 -4.77 7.35
C GLN A 127 -4.86 -4.35 8.57
N VAL A 128 -5.40 -3.42 9.33
CA VAL A 128 -4.88 -3.05 10.64
C VAL A 128 -5.94 -3.45 11.65
N ASP A 129 -5.55 -4.17 12.66
CA ASP A 129 -6.47 -4.54 13.75
C ASP A 129 -6.37 -3.59 14.95
N GLY A 130 -7.21 -3.80 15.97
CA GLY A 130 -7.23 -2.96 17.16
C GLY A 130 -5.96 -3.01 18.00
N SER A 131 -5.14 -4.05 17.87
CA SER A 131 -3.82 -4.14 18.50
C SER A 131 -2.72 -3.39 17.73
N GLY A 132 -3.07 -2.83 16.57
CA GLY A 132 -2.11 -2.18 15.67
C GLY A 132 -1.31 -3.16 14.82
N ASP A 133 -1.67 -4.44 14.79
CA ASP A 133 -1.05 -5.39 13.88
C ASP A 133 -1.50 -5.16 12.44
N VAL A 134 -0.55 -5.23 11.53
CA VAL A 134 -0.76 -5.00 10.10
C VAL A 134 -0.60 -6.29 9.34
N ARG A 135 -1.59 -6.65 8.53
CA ARG A 135 -1.59 -7.84 7.67
C ARG A 135 -1.91 -7.49 6.24
N VAL A 136 -1.22 -8.14 5.33
CA VAL A 136 -1.50 -8.04 3.89
C VAL A 136 -2.21 -9.32 3.45
N ALA A 137 -3.30 -9.16 2.69
CA ALA A 137 -4.10 -10.25 2.15
C ALA A 137 -4.44 -9.99 0.67
N GLU A 138 -4.64 -11.04 -0.09
CA GLU A 138 -5.13 -11.01 -1.48
C GLU A 138 -6.66 -11.07 -1.53
#